data_7963b0643eaceb6a1fabf5cb1221228e
#
_entry.id   7963b0643eaceb6a1fabf5cb1221228e
#
_cell.length_a   1.000
_cell.length_b   1.000
_cell.length_c   1.000
_cell.angle_alpha   90.00
_cell.angle_beta   90.00
_cell.angle_gamma   90.00
#
_symmetry.space_group_name_H-M   'P 1'
#
loop_
_entity.id
_entity.type
_entity.pdbx_description
1 polymer ?
#
loop_
_entity_poly.entity_id
_entity_poly.type
_entity_poly.pdbx_seq_one_letter_code
_entity_poly.pdbx_strand_id
1 'polypeptide(L)'
;MNTYCVVGGGISGLTAAYRLRQAVGDATTITVFDPADRLGGVLRTERVGGELLDVGAEAFVARRPEVPALLAELGLADRQLATTGARPLIYSQGSLQPLPPDTLNGIPSSAQSVAGLVDEATVARMRAEPGRPLRWRAGSDPAVADLVADRFGAQVVARSVDPLLGGVYAGSAATIGLRAAAPALAAALDRGAASLTEAVRRALPAATGTPVFGAVDGGYQVLVDELARRSRATWVRAAVRRVERAQPGWTLHDDSGARWHADAVILAVPAAQLAGLVAGVAPRAAAAAARVVSASSAVVALALPPGTAVPERSGVLVATGEPLHAKAITLSSRKWGRRGEVELLRLSFGRFADPAHRASDDTLLAWAAGDLATVFGITVEPVDAQVRRWPDAMPQYGPGHADLVAELRAGLPPTLAVAGNFLDGIGVPACVAAAGAAVAELVSAAVAR
;
A
#
# COMPACT_ATOMS: atom_id res chain seq x y z
N MET A 1 1.13 29.02 23.97
CA MET A 1 0.35 27.89 23.39
C MET A 1 1.18 27.29 22.28
N ASN A 2 1.41 25.99 22.29
CA ASN A 2 2.14 25.35 21.20
C ASN A 2 1.21 25.14 20.01
N THR A 3 1.69 25.42 18.81
CA THR A 3 0.95 25.28 17.55
C THR A 3 1.63 24.21 16.68
N TYR A 4 0.86 23.21 16.28
CA TYR A 4 1.34 22.15 15.40
C TYR A 4 0.57 22.18 14.07
N CYS A 5 1.31 22.03 12.98
CA CYS A 5 0.71 21.88 11.65
C CYS A 5 1.01 20.49 11.08
N VAL A 6 0.00 19.86 10.51
CA VAL A 6 0.10 18.61 9.75
C VAL A 6 -0.28 18.92 8.32
N VAL A 7 0.60 18.65 7.38
CA VAL A 7 0.37 18.86 5.95
C VAL A 7 0.07 17.52 5.29
N GLY A 8 -1.16 17.35 4.80
CA GLY A 8 -1.72 16.12 4.26
C GLY A 8 -2.77 15.51 5.20
N GLY A 9 -4.00 15.39 4.72
CA GLY A 9 -5.17 14.84 5.43
C GLY A 9 -5.44 13.36 5.13
N GLY A 10 -4.46 12.62 4.64
CA GLY A 10 -4.53 11.16 4.48
C GLY A 10 -4.38 10.43 5.82
N ILE A 11 -4.41 9.09 5.79
CA ILE A 11 -4.33 8.26 7.02
C ILE A 11 -3.12 8.59 7.89
N SER A 12 -1.95 8.87 7.29
CA SER A 12 -0.75 9.23 8.04
C SER A 12 -0.91 10.56 8.77
N GLY A 13 -1.43 11.59 8.08
CA GLY A 13 -1.63 12.91 8.69
C GLY A 13 -2.72 12.91 9.76
N LEU A 14 -3.84 12.23 9.51
CA LEU A 14 -4.92 12.12 10.50
C LEU A 14 -4.49 11.33 11.73
N THR A 15 -3.76 10.24 11.56
CA THR A 15 -3.16 9.50 12.68
C THR A 15 -2.17 10.37 13.44
N ALA A 16 -1.34 11.15 12.74
CA ALA A 16 -0.40 12.07 13.38
C ALA A 16 -1.13 13.16 14.18
N ALA A 17 -2.19 13.76 13.63
CA ALA A 17 -2.99 14.76 14.33
C ALA A 17 -3.67 14.18 15.59
N TYR A 18 -4.20 12.94 15.49
CA TYR A 18 -4.77 12.23 16.64
C TYR A 18 -3.69 11.92 17.71
N ARG A 19 -2.54 11.39 17.33
CA ARG A 19 -1.44 11.10 18.25
C ARG A 19 -0.85 12.37 18.88
N LEU A 20 -0.75 13.47 18.13
CA LEU A 20 -0.41 14.78 18.69
C LEU A 20 -1.40 15.18 19.77
N ARG A 21 -2.71 15.12 19.51
CA ARG A 21 -3.74 15.47 20.50
C ARG A 21 -3.60 14.67 21.78
N GLN A 22 -3.30 13.36 21.68
CA GLN A 22 -3.05 12.52 22.82
C GLN A 22 -1.81 12.94 23.61
N ALA A 23 -0.73 13.31 22.89
CA ALA A 23 0.57 13.63 23.52
C ALA A 23 0.62 15.03 24.15
N VAL A 24 -0.03 16.02 23.53
CA VAL A 24 0.11 17.44 23.91
C VAL A 24 -1.15 18.05 24.58
N GLY A 25 -2.24 17.28 24.64
CA GLY A 25 -3.47 17.69 25.31
C GLY A 25 -4.28 18.75 24.56
N ASP A 26 -5.41 19.18 25.17
CA ASP A 26 -6.43 20.01 24.51
C ASP A 26 -6.07 21.49 24.39
N ALA A 27 -5.13 21.99 25.21
CA ALA A 27 -4.70 23.40 25.17
C ALA A 27 -3.83 23.77 23.94
N THR A 28 -3.50 22.80 23.11
CA THR A 28 -2.64 22.94 21.93
C THR A 28 -3.47 23.11 20.65
N THR A 29 -3.05 24.02 19.78
CA THR A 29 -3.66 24.17 18.45
C THR A 29 -3.02 23.17 17.48
N ILE A 30 -3.86 22.36 16.83
CA ILE A 30 -3.46 21.44 15.75
C ILE A 30 -4.23 21.82 14.50
N THR A 31 -3.51 22.08 13.41
CA THR A 31 -4.09 22.38 12.09
C THR A 31 -3.68 21.34 11.09
N VAL A 32 -4.64 20.77 10.35
CA VAL A 32 -4.41 19.84 9.23
C VAL A 32 -4.70 20.57 7.94
N PHE A 33 -3.74 20.58 7.02
CA PHE A 33 -3.88 21.16 5.67
C PHE A 33 -4.08 20.05 4.66
N ASP A 34 -5.16 20.10 3.90
CA ASP A 34 -5.39 19.23 2.76
C ASP A 34 -6.31 19.94 1.76
N PRO A 35 -5.93 20.09 0.48
CA PRO A 35 -6.72 20.82 -0.52
C PRO A 35 -7.93 20.04 -1.02
N ALA A 36 -8.03 18.74 -0.73
CA ALA A 36 -9.13 17.91 -1.18
C ALA A 36 -10.48 18.37 -0.61
N ASP A 37 -11.57 17.90 -1.19
CA ASP A 37 -12.93 18.13 -0.72
C ASP A 37 -13.32 17.24 0.46
N ARG A 38 -12.46 16.25 0.79
CA ARG A 38 -12.60 15.31 1.91
C ARG A 38 -11.25 14.93 2.49
N LEU A 39 -11.24 14.50 3.72
CA LEU A 39 -10.10 13.86 4.36
C LEU A 39 -10.03 12.37 3.99
N GLY A 40 -8.87 11.73 4.27
CA GLY A 40 -8.63 10.30 4.08
C GLY A 40 -7.63 9.94 2.97
N GLY A 41 -7.37 10.86 2.02
CA GLY A 41 -6.44 10.58 0.91
C GLY A 41 -6.87 9.36 0.09
N VAL A 42 -6.01 8.34 0.00
CA VAL A 42 -6.28 7.08 -0.72
C VAL A 42 -7.23 6.12 0.02
N LEU A 43 -7.60 6.42 1.26
CA LEU A 43 -8.71 5.75 1.95
C LEU A 43 -9.99 6.44 1.52
N ARG A 44 -10.75 5.78 0.66
CA ARG A 44 -11.97 6.34 0.08
C ARG A 44 -13.04 5.28 -0.04
N THR A 45 -14.13 5.48 0.67
CA THR A 45 -15.33 4.67 0.62
C THR A 45 -16.39 5.39 -0.19
N GLU A 46 -17.03 4.70 -1.12
CA GLU A 46 -18.09 5.25 -1.97
C GLU A 46 -19.28 4.29 -2.04
N ARG A 47 -20.43 4.80 -2.47
CA ARG A 47 -21.59 3.97 -2.77
C ARG A 47 -21.50 3.50 -4.22
N VAL A 48 -21.66 2.18 -4.39
CA VAL A 48 -21.70 1.53 -5.69
C VAL A 48 -22.89 0.57 -5.66
N GLY A 49 -23.90 0.82 -6.48
CA GLY A 49 -25.16 0.06 -6.44
C GLY A 49 -25.90 0.16 -5.10
N GLY A 50 -25.78 1.30 -4.39
CA GLY A 50 -26.38 1.48 -3.07
C GLY A 50 -25.51 1.00 -1.88
N GLU A 51 -24.56 0.11 -2.11
CA GLU A 51 -23.69 -0.50 -1.11
C GLU A 51 -22.38 0.29 -0.92
N LEU A 52 -21.77 0.21 0.27
CA LEU A 52 -20.48 0.88 0.55
C LEU A 52 -19.32 0.01 0.10
N LEU A 53 -18.41 0.60 -0.66
CA LEU A 53 -17.20 -0.06 -1.16
C LEU A 53 -15.99 0.87 -1.08
N ASP A 54 -14.87 0.36 -0.58
CA ASP A 54 -13.60 1.07 -0.63
C ASP A 54 -13.02 1.04 -2.04
N VAL A 55 -12.91 2.19 -2.69
CA VAL A 55 -12.42 2.35 -4.06
C VAL A 55 -10.95 2.79 -4.13
N GLY A 56 -10.31 2.95 -2.99
CA GLY A 56 -8.88 3.13 -2.81
C GLY A 56 -8.22 1.89 -2.18
N ALA A 57 -7.50 2.04 -1.05
CA ALA A 57 -7.10 0.90 -0.24
C ALA A 57 -8.35 0.20 0.31
N GLU A 58 -8.39 -1.13 0.26
CA GLU A 58 -9.55 -1.92 0.70
C GLU A 58 -9.23 -2.73 1.97
N ALA A 59 -8.01 -3.23 2.08
CA ALA A 59 -7.62 -4.14 3.13
C ALA A 59 -6.32 -3.70 3.82
N PHE A 60 -6.16 -4.10 5.07
CA PHE A 60 -4.90 -4.01 5.80
C PHE A 60 -4.40 -5.41 6.18
N VAL A 61 -3.09 -5.52 6.42
CA VAL A 61 -2.49 -6.77 6.93
C VAL A 61 -2.86 -6.92 8.41
N ALA A 62 -3.80 -7.83 8.72
CA ALA A 62 -4.37 -8.01 10.06
C ALA A 62 -3.37 -8.55 11.11
N ARG A 63 -2.29 -9.19 10.65
CA ARG A 63 -1.21 -9.68 11.54
C ARG A 63 -0.34 -8.54 12.10
N ARG A 64 -0.40 -7.36 11.52
CA ARG A 64 0.26 -6.16 12.03
C ARG A 64 -0.64 -5.48 13.04
N PRO A 65 -0.15 -5.21 14.27
CA PRO A 65 -1.01 -4.74 15.36
C PRO A 65 -1.49 -3.30 15.23
N GLU A 66 -0.86 -2.49 14.36
CA GLU A 66 -1.04 -1.03 14.36
C GLU A 66 -2.48 -0.62 14.04
N VAL A 67 -3.15 -1.28 13.06
CA VAL A 67 -4.54 -0.94 12.71
C VAL A 67 -5.53 -1.56 13.70
N PRO A 68 -5.43 -2.85 14.08
CA PRO A 68 -6.28 -3.40 15.14
C PRO A 68 -6.20 -2.62 16.45
N ALA A 69 -5.01 -2.23 16.90
CA ALA A 69 -4.82 -1.42 18.10
C ALA A 69 -5.46 -0.03 17.95
N LEU A 70 -5.27 0.62 16.80
CA LEU A 70 -5.88 1.93 16.52
C LEU A 70 -7.41 1.85 16.52
N LEU A 71 -7.99 0.82 15.89
CA LEU A 71 -9.43 0.60 15.91
C LEU A 71 -9.95 0.40 17.35
N ALA A 72 -9.25 -0.36 18.17
CA ALA A 72 -9.61 -0.56 19.58
C ALA A 72 -9.56 0.75 20.39
N GLU A 73 -8.50 1.54 20.24
CA GLU A 73 -8.36 2.85 20.87
C GLU A 73 -9.47 3.83 20.47
N LEU A 74 -9.91 3.73 19.22
CA LEU A 74 -10.99 4.57 18.70
C LEU A 74 -12.39 4.04 19.04
N GLY A 75 -12.51 2.90 19.72
CA GLY A 75 -13.79 2.27 20.03
C GLY A 75 -14.46 1.63 18.81
N LEU A 76 -13.68 1.25 17.81
CA LEU A 76 -14.11 0.65 16.54
C LEU A 76 -13.68 -0.81 16.40
N ALA A 77 -13.32 -1.50 17.49
CA ALA A 77 -12.84 -2.87 17.43
C ALA A 77 -13.87 -3.86 16.82
N ASP A 78 -15.13 -3.62 17.07
CA ASP A 78 -16.28 -4.36 16.52
C ASP A 78 -16.49 -4.13 15.02
N ARG A 79 -15.87 -3.10 14.45
CA ARG A 79 -15.90 -2.80 13.02
C ARG A 79 -14.84 -3.53 12.22
N GLN A 80 -13.96 -4.28 12.86
CA GLN A 80 -12.95 -5.04 12.13
C GLN A 80 -13.58 -6.27 11.45
N LEU A 81 -13.48 -6.33 10.13
CA LEU A 81 -13.88 -7.49 9.33
C LEU A 81 -12.69 -8.40 9.05
N ALA A 82 -12.95 -9.70 9.08
CA ALA A 82 -12.04 -10.73 8.59
C ALA A 82 -12.48 -11.20 7.19
N THR A 83 -11.54 -11.75 6.40
CA THR A 83 -11.88 -12.42 5.16
C THR A 83 -12.65 -13.71 5.43
N THR A 84 -13.52 -14.11 4.48
CA THR A 84 -14.32 -15.36 4.56
C THR A 84 -13.49 -16.65 4.51
N GLY A 85 -12.18 -16.56 4.26
CA GLY A 85 -11.33 -17.73 3.98
C GLY A 85 -11.34 -18.14 2.50
N ALA A 86 -12.18 -17.54 1.66
CA ALA A 86 -12.11 -17.72 0.22
C ALA A 86 -10.72 -17.31 -0.29
N ARG A 87 -10.05 -18.20 -1.01
CA ARG A 87 -8.70 -17.96 -1.51
C ARG A 87 -8.74 -17.30 -2.89
N PRO A 88 -7.78 -16.42 -3.22
CA PRO A 88 -7.64 -15.90 -4.57
C PRO A 88 -7.10 -16.97 -5.52
N LEU A 89 -7.27 -16.70 -6.80
CA LEU A 89 -6.69 -17.47 -7.91
C LEU A 89 -5.62 -16.61 -8.63
N ILE A 90 -4.84 -17.25 -9.49
CA ILE A 90 -3.99 -16.58 -10.48
C ILE A 90 -4.51 -16.93 -11.86
N TYR A 91 -4.74 -15.92 -12.71
CA TYR A 91 -4.94 -16.12 -14.14
C TYR A 91 -3.56 -16.19 -14.80
N SER A 92 -3.25 -17.35 -15.38
CA SER A 92 -1.99 -17.62 -16.03
C SER A 92 -2.16 -18.62 -17.15
N GLN A 93 -1.54 -18.38 -18.30
CA GLN A 93 -1.62 -19.24 -19.50
C GLN A 93 -3.08 -19.47 -19.94
N GLY A 94 -3.88 -18.40 -19.92
CA GLY A 94 -5.26 -18.44 -20.38
C GLY A 94 -6.20 -19.21 -19.43
N SER A 95 -5.78 -19.54 -18.20
CA SER A 95 -6.60 -20.32 -17.28
C SER A 95 -6.46 -19.87 -15.82
N LEU A 96 -7.47 -20.16 -15.00
CA LEU A 96 -7.47 -19.91 -13.58
C LEU A 96 -6.74 -21.03 -12.82
N GLN A 97 -5.72 -20.66 -12.07
CA GLN A 97 -4.89 -21.56 -11.25
C GLN A 97 -5.02 -21.23 -9.77
N PRO A 98 -4.89 -22.21 -8.88
CA PRO A 98 -4.78 -21.95 -7.44
C PRO A 98 -3.58 -21.06 -7.12
N LEU A 99 -3.72 -20.20 -6.11
CA LEU A 99 -2.57 -19.47 -5.57
C LEU A 99 -1.56 -20.48 -4.99
N PRO A 100 -0.26 -20.40 -5.35
CA PRO A 100 0.76 -21.31 -4.88
C PRO A 100 0.83 -21.32 -3.34
N PRO A 101 0.80 -22.49 -2.70
CA PRO A 101 0.98 -22.63 -1.26
C PRO A 101 2.46 -22.39 -0.88
N ASP A 102 2.69 -22.13 0.40
CA ASP A 102 4.02 -22.04 1.00
C ASP A 102 4.97 -21.08 0.25
N THR A 103 4.46 -19.90 -0.07
CA THR A 103 5.22 -18.83 -0.71
C THR A 103 5.35 -17.61 0.21
N LEU A 104 6.46 -16.89 0.08
CA LEU A 104 6.66 -15.58 0.68
C LEU A 104 6.55 -14.52 -0.42
N ASN A 105 5.43 -13.78 -0.44
CA ASN A 105 5.11 -12.82 -1.50
C ASN A 105 5.25 -13.41 -2.92
N GLY A 106 4.81 -14.68 -3.09
CA GLY A 106 4.89 -15.41 -4.34
C GLY A 106 6.24 -16.11 -4.59
N ILE A 107 7.26 -15.89 -3.77
CA ILE A 107 8.55 -16.60 -3.86
C ILE A 107 8.36 -17.99 -3.23
N PRO A 108 8.44 -19.09 -3.98
CA PRO A 108 8.10 -20.41 -3.50
C PRO A 108 9.19 -21.03 -2.61
N SER A 109 8.77 -21.81 -1.62
CA SER A 109 9.67 -22.58 -0.76
C SER A 109 10.05 -23.95 -1.33
N SER A 110 9.42 -24.37 -2.42
CA SER A 110 9.69 -25.63 -3.11
C SER A 110 9.22 -25.57 -4.57
N ALA A 111 9.78 -26.46 -5.39
CA ALA A 111 9.34 -26.64 -6.78
C ALA A 111 7.87 -27.11 -6.87
N GLN A 112 7.42 -27.89 -5.89
CA GLN A 112 6.05 -28.39 -5.85
C GLN A 112 5.03 -27.28 -5.68
N SER A 113 5.36 -26.20 -4.96
CA SER A 113 4.44 -25.06 -4.73
C SER A 113 3.98 -24.40 -6.03
N VAL A 114 4.78 -24.42 -7.09
CA VAL A 114 4.51 -23.75 -8.37
C VAL A 114 4.40 -24.70 -9.56
N ALA A 115 4.40 -26.01 -9.36
CA ALA A 115 4.42 -27.01 -10.45
C ALA A 115 3.25 -26.85 -11.45
N GLY A 116 2.10 -26.31 -11.00
CA GLY A 116 0.95 -26.03 -11.88
C GLY A 116 1.06 -24.70 -12.67
N LEU A 117 2.06 -23.86 -12.36
CA LEU A 117 2.22 -22.54 -12.97
C LEU A 117 3.40 -22.46 -13.96
N VAL A 118 4.36 -23.38 -13.87
CA VAL A 118 5.62 -23.31 -14.63
C VAL A 118 5.86 -24.62 -15.38
N ASP A 119 6.71 -24.58 -16.40
CA ASP A 119 7.07 -25.79 -17.15
C ASP A 119 8.00 -26.74 -16.37
N GLU A 120 8.15 -27.96 -16.91
CA GLU A 120 8.98 -29.01 -16.29
C GLU A 120 10.45 -28.60 -16.17
N ALA A 121 10.98 -27.84 -17.13
CA ALA A 121 12.36 -27.35 -17.10
C ALA A 121 12.58 -26.40 -15.91
N THR A 122 11.63 -25.53 -15.66
CA THR A 122 11.63 -24.63 -14.48
C THR A 122 11.50 -25.42 -13.18
N VAL A 123 10.62 -26.42 -13.12
CA VAL A 123 10.51 -27.34 -11.97
C VAL A 123 11.82 -28.05 -11.71
N ALA A 124 12.48 -28.59 -12.74
CA ALA A 124 13.79 -29.26 -12.63
C ALA A 124 14.87 -28.29 -12.12
N ARG A 125 14.92 -27.06 -12.67
CA ARG A 125 15.83 -25.99 -12.21
C ARG A 125 15.66 -25.70 -10.72
N MET A 126 14.43 -25.59 -10.25
CA MET A 126 14.12 -25.32 -8.85
C MET A 126 14.50 -26.51 -7.93
N ARG A 127 14.31 -27.75 -8.39
CA ARG A 127 14.75 -28.94 -7.64
C ARG A 127 16.26 -28.99 -7.48
N ALA A 128 17.00 -28.55 -8.48
CA ALA A 128 18.46 -28.48 -8.45
C ALA A 128 19.01 -27.28 -7.66
N GLU A 129 18.18 -26.28 -7.37
CA GLU A 129 18.60 -25.02 -6.74
C GLU A 129 19.34 -25.18 -5.41
N PRO A 130 18.94 -26.07 -4.48
CA PRO A 130 19.66 -26.25 -3.22
C PRO A 130 21.11 -26.72 -3.38
N GLY A 131 21.44 -27.37 -4.48
CA GLY A 131 22.80 -27.79 -4.80
C GLY A 131 23.67 -26.75 -5.53
N ARG A 132 23.08 -25.61 -5.93
CA ARG A 132 23.78 -24.51 -6.58
C ARG A 132 24.34 -23.53 -5.54
N PRO A 133 25.66 -23.24 -5.55
CA PRO A 133 26.23 -22.25 -4.63
C PRO A 133 25.47 -20.91 -4.68
N LEU A 134 25.07 -20.39 -3.54
CA LEU A 134 24.44 -19.09 -3.42
C LEU A 134 25.52 -18.03 -3.11
N ARG A 135 25.71 -17.08 -4.04
CA ARG A 135 26.59 -15.94 -3.81
C ARG A 135 25.77 -14.80 -3.21
N TRP A 136 25.79 -14.69 -1.88
CA TRP A 136 25.11 -13.63 -1.15
C TRP A 136 26.11 -12.82 -0.32
N ARG A 137 26.04 -11.51 -0.43
CA ARG A 137 26.76 -10.60 0.45
C ARG A 137 25.77 -10.00 1.45
N ALA A 138 26.07 -10.09 2.73
CA ALA A 138 25.22 -9.48 3.76
C ALA A 138 25.04 -7.97 3.48
N GLY A 139 23.84 -7.48 3.67
CA GLY A 139 23.48 -6.11 3.33
C GLY A 139 23.04 -5.90 1.87
N SER A 140 23.20 -6.87 0.97
CA SER A 140 22.73 -6.74 -0.42
C SER A 140 21.21 -6.54 -0.49
N ASP A 141 20.78 -5.72 -1.44
CA ASP A 141 19.37 -5.47 -1.73
C ASP A 141 19.12 -5.47 -3.25
N PRO A 142 19.21 -6.64 -3.92
CA PRO A 142 18.91 -6.73 -5.35
C PRO A 142 17.40 -6.52 -5.59
N ALA A 143 17.01 -6.26 -6.84
CA ALA A 143 15.61 -6.40 -7.23
C ALA A 143 15.16 -7.86 -7.02
N VAL A 144 13.89 -8.03 -6.61
CA VAL A 144 13.35 -9.38 -6.35
C VAL A 144 13.46 -10.27 -7.58
N ALA A 145 13.18 -9.73 -8.77
CA ALA A 145 13.26 -10.48 -10.02
C ALA A 145 14.68 -10.99 -10.31
N ASP A 146 15.71 -10.20 -10.04
CA ASP A 146 17.10 -10.60 -10.31
C ASP A 146 17.49 -11.86 -9.53
N LEU A 147 17.17 -11.88 -8.22
CA LEU A 147 17.46 -13.02 -7.37
C LEU A 147 16.60 -14.23 -7.75
N VAL A 148 15.27 -14.04 -7.93
CA VAL A 148 14.36 -15.14 -8.19
C VAL A 148 14.58 -15.72 -9.59
N ALA A 149 14.80 -14.90 -10.62
CA ALA A 149 15.05 -15.37 -11.97
C ALA A 149 16.38 -16.13 -12.07
N ASP A 150 17.45 -15.63 -11.40
CA ASP A 150 18.72 -16.37 -11.34
C ASP A 150 18.55 -17.74 -10.69
N ARG A 151 17.80 -17.85 -9.63
CA ARG A 151 17.70 -19.10 -8.86
C ARG A 151 16.62 -20.03 -9.39
N PHE A 152 15.42 -19.54 -9.61
CA PHE A 152 14.23 -20.32 -9.94
C PHE A 152 13.79 -20.21 -11.40
N GLY A 153 14.16 -19.14 -12.11
CA GLY A 153 13.79 -18.91 -13.50
C GLY A 153 12.73 -17.82 -13.66
N ALA A 154 12.68 -17.23 -14.86
CA ALA A 154 11.80 -16.08 -15.17
C ALA A 154 10.30 -16.42 -15.08
N GLN A 155 9.91 -17.67 -15.34
CA GLN A 155 8.50 -18.07 -15.23
C GLN A 155 7.98 -17.95 -13.79
N VAL A 156 8.79 -18.27 -12.78
CA VAL A 156 8.43 -18.11 -11.37
C VAL A 156 8.20 -16.62 -11.05
N VAL A 157 9.05 -15.73 -11.58
CA VAL A 157 8.86 -14.29 -11.43
C VAL A 157 7.52 -13.87 -12.03
N ALA A 158 7.28 -14.16 -13.32
CA ALA A 158 6.13 -13.68 -14.06
C ALA A 158 4.79 -14.25 -13.56
N ARG A 159 4.78 -15.52 -13.13
CA ARG A 159 3.53 -16.26 -12.86
C ARG A 159 3.22 -16.45 -11.37
N SER A 160 4.19 -16.20 -10.48
CA SER A 160 4.01 -16.35 -9.04
C SER A 160 4.33 -15.07 -8.28
N VAL A 161 5.49 -14.44 -8.51
CA VAL A 161 5.97 -13.31 -7.72
C VAL A 161 5.31 -12.00 -8.15
N ASP A 162 5.36 -11.66 -9.44
CA ASP A 162 4.81 -10.41 -9.97
C ASP A 162 3.31 -10.22 -9.67
N PRO A 163 2.43 -11.25 -9.79
CA PRO A 163 1.02 -11.08 -9.45
C PRO A 163 0.81 -10.60 -8.01
N LEU A 164 1.57 -11.12 -7.06
CA LEU A 164 1.43 -10.74 -5.65
C LEU A 164 2.05 -9.37 -5.36
N LEU A 165 3.25 -9.09 -5.86
CA LEU A 165 3.89 -7.78 -5.69
C LEU A 165 3.14 -6.68 -6.43
N GLY A 166 2.62 -6.96 -7.62
CA GLY A 166 1.78 -6.05 -8.39
C GLY A 166 0.49 -5.68 -7.67
N GLY A 167 -0.10 -6.63 -6.93
CA GLY A 167 -1.27 -6.39 -6.08
C GLY A 167 -0.98 -5.45 -4.90
N VAL A 168 0.24 -5.49 -4.34
CA VAL A 168 0.63 -4.68 -3.18
C VAL A 168 1.20 -3.32 -3.59
N TYR A 169 2.14 -3.30 -4.52
CA TYR A 169 2.92 -2.10 -4.87
C TYR A 169 2.50 -1.43 -6.17
N ALA A 170 1.59 -2.04 -6.94
CA ALA A 170 1.37 -1.69 -8.35
C ALA A 170 2.71 -1.64 -9.14
N GLY A 171 3.70 -2.39 -8.67
CA GLY A 171 5.05 -2.48 -9.20
C GLY A 171 5.32 -3.82 -9.87
N SER A 172 6.58 -4.08 -10.18
CA SER A 172 7.09 -5.35 -10.69
C SER A 172 8.23 -5.83 -9.80
N ALA A 173 8.43 -7.12 -9.73
CA ALA A 173 9.58 -7.73 -9.07
C ALA A 173 10.93 -7.20 -9.61
N ALA A 174 10.94 -6.68 -10.84
CA ALA A 174 12.13 -6.06 -11.45
C ALA A 174 12.48 -4.69 -10.87
N THR A 175 11.53 -4.01 -10.21
CA THR A 175 11.74 -2.65 -9.69
C THR A 175 11.69 -2.58 -8.16
N ILE A 176 11.21 -3.62 -7.49
CA ILE A 176 11.09 -3.65 -6.03
C ILE A 176 12.30 -4.36 -5.42
N GLY A 177 12.93 -3.73 -4.42
CA GLY A 177 14.07 -4.27 -3.68
C GLY A 177 13.64 -5.44 -2.76
N LEU A 178 14.53 -6.41 -2.62
CA LEU A 178 14.27 -7.61 -1.80
C LEU A 178 13.99 -7.26 -0.34
N ARG A 179 14.74 -6.32 0.23
CA ARG A 179 14.60 -5.93 1.63
C ARG A 179 13.27 -5.27 1.93
N ALA A 180 12.75 -4.51 0.97
CA ALA A 180 11.44 -3.90 1.07
C ALA A 180 10.30 -4.91 0.88
N ALA A 181 10.41 -5.78 -0.12
CA ALA A 181 9.37 -6.76 -0.43
C ALA A 181 9.33 -7.92 0.57
N ALA A 182 10.49 -8.40 1.01
CA ALA A 182 10.60 -9.61 1.82
C ALA A 182 11.72 -9.49 2.88
N PRO A 183 11.58 -8.62 3.90
CA PRO A 183 12.63 -8.36 4.89
C PRO A 183 13.05 -9.61 5.67
N ALA A 184 12.11 -10.53 5.95
CA ALA A 184 12.41 -11.79 6.61
C ALA A 184 13.29 -12.72 5.74
N LEU A 185 13.09 -12.69 4.42
CA LEU A 185 13.92 -13.43 3.46
C LEU A 185 15.33 -12.85 3.40
N ALA A 186 15.46 -11.54 3.27
CA ALA A 186 16.74 -10.86 3.29
C ALA A 186 17.53 -11.17 4.58
N ALA A 187 16.85 -11.14 5.73
CA ALA A 187 17.44 -11.51 7.00
C ALA A 187 17.85 -13.00 7.07
N ALA A 188 17.11 -13.92 6.46
CA ALA A 188 17.50 -15.33 6.38
C ALA A 188 18.75 -15.54 5.50
N LEU A 189 18.86 -14.81 4.38
CA LEU A 189 20.04 -14.77 3.53
C LEU A 189 21.26 -14.19 4.26
N ASP A 190 21.11 -13.08 4.96
CA ASP A 190 22.16 -12.46 5.78
C ASP A 190 22.69 -13.39 6.87
N ARG A 191 21.84 -14.28 7.39
CA ARG A 191 22.22 -15.32 8.36
C ARG A 191 22.81 -16.60 7.72
N GLY A 192 23.16 -16.55 6.45
CA GLY A 192 23.90 -17.62 5.78
C GLY A 192 23.03 -18.79 5.35
N ALA A 193 21.81 -18.57 4.88
CA ALA A 193 21.05 -19.63 4.21
C ALA A 193 21.84 -20.12 2.97
N ALA A 194 21.97 -21.43 2.80
CA ALA A 194 22.79 -22.03 1.74
C ALA A 194 22.14 -21.93 0.35
N SER A 195 20.81 -21.70 0.29
CA SER A 195 20.06 -21.59 -0.96
C SER A 195 18.87 -20.63 -0.79
N LEU A 196 18.30 -20.18 -1.91
CA LEU A 196 17.07 -19.38 -1.88
C LEU A 196 15.90 -20.20 -1.33
N THR A 197 15.77 -21.46 -1.72
CA THR A 197 14.77 -22.40 -1.19
C THR A 197 14.82 -22.48 0.33
N GLU A 198 16.03 -22.63 0.90
CA GLU A 198 16.20 -22.67 2.36
C GLU A 198 15.85 -21.33 3.02
N ALA A 199 16.32 -20.22 2.42
CA ALA A 199 16.04 -18.88 2.94
C ALA A 199 14.53 -18.60 3.00
N VAL A 200 13.77 -18.97 1.96
CA VAL A 200 12.31 -18.85 1.94
C VAL A 200 11.67 -19.68 3.04
N ARG A 201 12.07 -20.96 3.20
CA ARG A 201 11.54 -21.82 4.29
C ARG A 201 11.76 -21.24 5.68
N ARG A 202 12.95 -20.67 5.92
CA ARG A 202 13.27 -20.00 7.19
C ARG A 202 12.47 -18.72 7.41
N ALA A 203 12.05 -18.05 6.33
CA ALA A 203 11.35 -16.78 6.36
C ALA A 203 9.82 -16.91 6.37
N LEU A 204 9.29 -18.10 6.04
CA LEU A 204 7.85 -18.33 6.09
C LEU A 204 7.31 -18.13 7.51
N PRO A 205 6.22 -17.33 7.67
CA PRO A 205 5.60 -17.18 8.97
C PRO A 205 4.97 -18.50 9.44
N ALA A 206 4.99 -18.74 10.74
CA ALA A 206 4.25 -19.85 11.31
C ALA A 206 2.74 -19.72 10.99
N ALA A 207 2.08 -20.85 10.74
CA ALA A 207 0.63 -20.87 10.55
C ALA A 207 -0.06 -20.49 11.86
N THR A 208 -0.71 -19.32 11.90
CA THR A 208 -1.38 -18.81 13.12
C THR A 208 -2.88 -19.01 13.10
N GLY A 209 -3.48 -19.50 12.01
CA GLY A 209 -4.94 -19.54 11.84
C GLY A 209 -5.60 -18.15 11.67
N THR A 210 -4.87 -17.08 11.93
CA THR A 210 -5.37 -15.70 11.79
C THR A 210 -5.45 -15.30 10.32
N PRO A 211 -6.56 -14.71 9.85
CA PRO A 211 -6.66 -14.15 8.51
C PRO A 211 -5.51 -13.17 8.20
N VAL A 212 -4.98 -13.23 6.98
CA VAL A 212 -3.88 -12.34 6.56
C VAL A 212 -4.36 -10.90 6.44
N PHE A 213 -5.60 -10.71 5.96
CA PHE A 213 -6.18 -9.40 5.70
C PHE A 213 -7.40 -9.14 6.57
N GLY A 214 -7.55 -7.87 6.95
CA GLY A 214 -8.74 -7.31 7.57
C GLY A 214 -9.22 -6.09 6.78
N ALA A 215 -10.47 -5.69 7.02
CA ALA A 215 -11.07 -4.46 6.53
C ALA A 215 -11.86 -3.77 7.65
N VAL A 216 -12.43 -2.62 7.35
CA VAL A 216 -13.32 -1.90 8.27
C VAL A 216 -14.76 -2.05 7.78
N ASP A 217 -15.66 -2.48 8.63
CA ASP A 217 -17.09 -2.51 8.32
C ASP A 217 -17.63 -1.08 8.18
N GLY A 218 -18.37 -0.85 7.09
CA GLY A 218 -18.73 0.50 6.66
C GLY A 218 -17.65 1.22 5.84
N GLY A 219 -16.51 0.56 5.59
CA GLY A 219 -15.37 1.08 4.85
C GLY A 219 -14.44 1.95 5.69
N TYR A 220 -13.31 2.31 5.11
CA TYR A 220 -12.29 3.14 5.79
C TYR A 220 -12.77 4.54 6.16
N GLN A 221 -13.88 5.03 5.56
CA GLN A 221 -14.42 6.34 5.94
C GLN A 221 -14.76 6.40 7.44
N VAL A 222 -15.21 5.29 8.03
CA VAL A 222 -15.48 5.19 9.48
C VAL A 222 -14.22 5.49 10.31
N LEU A 223 -13.08 4.94 9.92
CA LEU A 223 -11.80 5.21 10.58
C LEU A 223 -11.34 6.66 10.38
N VAL A 224 -11.48 7.18 9.16
CA VAL A 224 -11.10 8.55 8.78
C VAL A 224 -11.90 9.58 9.60
N ASP A 225 -13.20 9.40 9.68
CA ASP A 225 -14.10 10.32 10.41
C ASP A 225 -13.80 10.33 11.91
N GLU A 226 -13.55 9.15 12.49
CA GLU A 226 -13.25 9.05 13.91
C GLU A 226 -11.87 9.63 14.27
N LEU A 227 -10.86 9.44 13.42
CA LEU A 227 -9.55 10.09 13.57
C LEU A 227 -9.69 11.63 13.49
N ALA A 228 -10.40 12.14 12.48
CA ALA A 228 -10.64 13.56 12.33
C ALA A 228 -11.34 14.14 13.56
N ARG A 229 -12.43 13.49 14.01
CA ARG A 229 -13.20 13.91 15.19
C ARG A 229 -12.36 13.92 16.47
N ARG A 230 -11.59 12.86 16.74
CA ARG A 230 -10.79 12.75 17.98
C ARG A 230 -9.53 13.57 17.97
N SER A 231 -8.98 13.88 16.81
CA SER A 231 -7.83 14.79 16.72
C SER A 231 -8.18 16.20 17.19
N ARG A 232 -9.44 16.60 17.08
CA ARG A 232 -9.91 17.99 17.30
C ARG A 232 -9.04 19.00 16.56
N ALA A 233 -8.48 18.60 15.43
CA ALA A 233 -7.68 19.47 14.59
C ALA A 233 -8.59 20.34 13.71
N THR A 234 -8.16 21.58 13.47
CA THR A 234 -8.80 22.42 12.47
C THR A 234 -8.35 21.97 11.09
N TRP A 235 -9.29 21.55 10.24
CA TRP A 235 -8.98 21.28 8.84
C TRP A 235 -9.05 22.56 8.03
N VAL A 236 -7.92 22.91 7.39
CA VAL A 236 -7.81 24.00 6.43
C VAL A 236 -7.76 23.40 5.04
N ARG A 237 -8.77 23.69 4.23
CA ARG A 237 -8.87 23.20 2.84
C ARG A 237 -7.99 24.04 1.91
N ALA A 238 -6.68 23.87 2.03
CA ALA A 238 -5.69 24.57 1.26
C ALA A 238 -4.45 23.70 1.04
N ALA A 239 -3.76 23.91 -0.08
CA ALA A 239 -2.49 23.26 -0.36
C ALA A 239 -1.34 24.10 0.20
N VAL A 240 -0.56 23.56 1.12
CA VAL A 240 0.71 24.18 1.51
C VAL A 240 1.67 24.10 0.32
N ARG A 241 2.23 25.25 -0.07
CA ARG A 241 3.14 25.38 -1.21
C ARG A 241 4.60 25.56 -0.79
N ARG A 242 4.84 26.07 0.41
CA ARG A 242 6.17 26.34 0.92
C ARG A 242 6.20 26.29 2.43
N VAL A 243 7.31 25.78 2.96
CA VAL A 243 7.63 25.79 4.38
C VAL A 243 8.92 26.59 4.56
N GLU A 244 8.93 27.53 5.47
CA GLU A 244 10.08 28.39 5.76
C GLU A 244 10.43 28.33 7.25
N ARG A 245 11.70 28.50 7.55
CA ARG A 245 12.16 28.67 8.92
C ARG A 245 11.70 30.02 9.47
N ALA A 246 11.06 30.03 10.61
CA ALA A 246 10.79 31.22 11.41
C ALA A 246 11.54 31.14 12.74
N GLN A 247 11.65 32.25 13.45
CA GLN A 247 12.23 32.30 14.80
C GLN A 247 11.20 32.92 15.76
N PRO A 248 10.57 32.07 16.61
CA PRO A 248 10.71 30.62 16.68
C PRO A 248 9.85 29.89 15.62
N GLY A 249 10.20 28.64 15.30
CA GLY A 249 9.35 27.69 14.57
C GLY A 249 9.38 27.81 13.05
N TRP A 250 8.20 27.73 12.43
CA TRP A 250 7.97 27.58 10.99
C TRP A 250 6.88 28.50 10.50
N THR A 251 6.99 28.95 9.27
CA THR A 251 5.91 29.61 8.52
C THR A 251 5.54 28.72 7.33
N LEU A 252 4.26 28.35 7.23
CA LEU A 252 3.70 27.65 6.09
C LEU A 252 2.96 28.67 5.22
N HIS A 253 3.17 28.57 3.90
CA HIS A 253 2.46 29.37 2.90
C HIS A 253 1.53 28.48 2.11
N ASP A 254 0.25 28.78 2.07
CA ASP A 254 -0.73 28.06 1.29
C ASP A 254 -0.94 28.65 -0.11
N ASP A 255 -1.78 27.98 -0.90
CA ASP A 255 -2.10 28.37 -2.27
C ASP A 255 -3.03 29.58 -2.37
N SER A 256 -3.61 30.05 -1.26
CA SER A 256 -4.34 31.31 -1.19
C SER A 256 -3.42 32.52 -0.91
N GLY A 257 -2.15 32.25 -0.58
CA GLY A 257 -1.20 33.26 -0.13
C GLY A 257 -1.23 33.55 1.38
N ALA A 258 -2.06 32.84 2.14
CA ALA A 258 -2.09 32.96 3.59
C ALA A 258 -0.83 32.36 4.23
N ARG A 259 -0.48 32.90 5.41
CA ARG A 259 0.69 32.49 6.20
C ARG A 259 0.23 31.92 7.53
N TRP A 260 0.80 30.77 7.89
CA TRP A 260 0.45 30.03 9.10
C TRP A 260 1.72 29.78 9.92
N HIS A 261 1.68 30.14 11.18
CA HIS A 261 2.79 29.87 12.09
C HIS A 261 2.63 28.49 12.78
N ALA A 262 3.75 27.77 12.97
CA ALA A 262 3.81 26.53 13.72
C ALA A 262 5.13 26.38 14.48
N ASP A 263 5.05 25.88 15.70
CA ASP A 263 6.24 25.51 16.49
C ASP A 263 6.90 24.23 15.94
N ALA A 264 6.08 23.31 15.42
CA ALA A 264 6.52 22.09 14.75
C ALA A 264 5.56 21.67 13.63
N VAL A 265 6.09 20.94 12.64
CA VAL A 265 5.36 20.54 11.45
C VAL A 265 5.56 19.04 11.17
N ILE A 266 4.48 18.34 10.83
CA ILE A 266 4.51 17.00 10.25
C ILE A 266 4.09 17.09 8.78
N LEU A 267 4.96 16.64 7.88
CA LEU A 267 4.68 16.56 6.44
C LEU A 267 4.23 15.14 6.11
N ALA A 268 2.93 14.98 5.85
CA ALA A 268 2.28 13.71 5.53
C ALA A 268 1.75 13.69 4.08
N VAL A 269 2.53 14.24 3.18
CA VAL A 269 2.24 14.36 1.74
C VAL A 269 3.04 13.34 0.93
N PRO A 270 2.67 13.04 -0.34
CA PRO A 270 3.49 12.21 -1.23
C PRO A 270 4.93 12.72 -1.37
N ALA A 271 5.88 11.79 -1.58
CA ALA A 271 7.31 12.09 -1.60
C ALA A 271 7.70 13.21 -2.59
N ALA A 272 7.08 13.24 -3.78
CA ALA A 272 7.33 14.30 -4.78
C ALA A 272 6.91 15.68 -4.28
N GLN A 273 5.78 15.79 -3.57
CA GLN A 273 5.35 17.05 -2.95
C GLN A 273 6.25 17.43 -1.78
N LEU A 274 6.65 16.45 -0.96
CA LEU A 274 7.61 16.65 0.14
C LEU A 274 8.90 17.31 -0.37
N ALA A 275 9.46 16.78 -1.48
CA ALA A 275 10.68 17.31 -2.07
C ALA A 275 10.57 18.82 -2.36
N GLY A 276 9.46 19.27 -2.96
CA GLY A 276 9.21 20.69 -3.23
C GLY A 276 9.06 21.53 -1.95
N LEU A 277 8.32 21.02 -0.96
CA LEU A 277 8.04 21.74 0.29
C LEU A 277 9.30 22.02 1.12
N VAL A 278 10.25 21.09 1.15
CA VAL A 278 11.43 21.18 2.01
C VAL A 278 12.70 21.63 1.30
N ALA A 279 12.66 21.88 -0.01
CA ALA A 279 13.83 22.22 -0.81
C ALA A 279 14.65 23.41 -0.23
N GLY A 280 13.96 24.45 0.25
CA GLY A 280 14.59 25.64 0.82
C GLY A 280 15.11 25.48 2.25
N VAL A 281 14.63 24.51 3.01
CA VAL A 281 14.93 24.37 4.44
C VAL A 281 15.66 23.07 4.80
N ALA A 282 15.56 22.04 3.96
CA ALA A 282 16.16 20.73 4.14
C ALA A 282 16.57 20.13 2.77
N PRO A 283 17.54 20.71 2.05
CA PRO A 283 17.87 20.32 0.67
C PRO A 283 18.31 18.87 0.52
N ARG A 284 18.97 18.29 1.53
CA ARG A 284 19.35 16.87 1.52
C ARG A 284 18.11 15.97 1.60
N ALA A 285 17.17 16.27 2.49
CA ALA A 285 15.90 15.55 2.57
C ALA A 285 15.08 15.70 1.29
N ALA A 286 15.07 16.90 0.68
CA ALA A 286 14.41 17.14 -0.60
C ALA A 286 15.00 16.30 -1.72
N ALA A 287 16.33 16.23 -1.83
CA ALA A 287 17.01 15.42 -2.83
C ALA A 287 16.73 13.91 -2.64
N ALA A 288 16.68 13.43 -1.39
CA ALA A 288 16.30 12.05 -1.10
C ALA A 288 14.82 11.78 -1.47
N ALA A 289 13.90 12.65 -1.07
CA ALA A 289 12.47 12.53 -1.40
C ALA A 289 12.20 12.52 -2.91
N ALA A 290 12.94 13.34 -3.69
CA ALA A 290 12.81 13.41 -5.14
C ALA A 290 13.23 12.11 -5.87
N ARG A 291 13.99 11.23 -5.22
CA ARG A 291 14.38 9.91 -5.75
C ARG A 291 13.31 8.85 -5.57
N VAL A 292 12.28 9.10 -4.75
CA VAL A 292 11.15 8.19 -4.59
C VAL A 292 10.23 8.33 -5.80
N VAL A 293 10.24 7.34 -6.68
CA VAL A 293 9.30 7.27 -7.79
C VAL A 293 8.00 6.60 -7.36
N SER A 294 6.91 6.91 -8.03
CA SER A 294 5.58 6.37 -7.70
C SER A 294 4.89 5.82 -8.94
N ALA A 295 4.10 4.76 -8.75
CA ALA A 295 3.16 4.27 -9.75
C ALA A 295 1.79 4.91 -9.56
N SER A 296 1.08 5.06 -10.67
CA SER A 296 -0.32 5.44 -10.71
C SER A 296 -1.19 4.22 -10.98
N SER A 297 -2.42 4.23 -10.50
CA SER A 297 -3.38 3.16 -10.75
C SER A 297 -4.79 3.70 -10.97
N ALA A 298 -5.63 2.89 -11.60
CA ALA A 298 -7.07 3.12 -11.64
C ALA A 298 -7.81 1.91 -11.07
N VAL A 299 -8.95 2.17 -10.47
CA VAL A 299 -9.87 1.17 -9.96
C VAL A 299 -11.22 1.37 -10.63
N VAL A 300 -11.74 0.30 -11.20
CA VAL A 300 -13.14 0.20 -11.64
C VAL A 300 -13.87 -0.62 -10.60
N ALA A 301 -14.81 0.00 -9.92
CA ALA A 301 -15.71 -0.63 -8.96
C ALA A 301 -17.06 -0.89 -9.66
N LEU A 302 -17.56 -2.11 -9.59
CA LEU A 302 -18.79 -2.54 -10.25
C LEU A 302 -19.76 -3.11 -9.24
N ALA A 303 -21.02 -2.75 -9.36
CA ALA A 303 -22.15 -3.46 -8.77
C ALA A 303 -22.85 -4.26 -9.86
N LEU A 304 -22.82 -5.56 -9.75
CA LEU A 304 -23.47 -6.47 -10.70
C LEU A 304 -24.84 -6.90 -10.15
N PRO A 305 -25.78 -7.34 -11.02
CA PRO A 305 -27.05 -7.88 -10.59
C PRO A 305 -26.90 -9.01 -9.58
N PRO A 306 -27.84 -9.18 -8.66
CA PRO A 306 -27.81 -10.29 -7.70
C PRO A 306 -27.87 -11.64 -8.46
N GLY A 307 -27.12 -12.62 -7.98
CA GLY A 307 -27.06 -13.94 -8.61
C GLY A 307 -26.13 -14.02 -9.82
N THR A 308 -25.38 -12.97 -10.14
CA THR A 308 -24.33 -13.04 -11.18
C THR A 308 -23.37 -14.19 -10.83
N ALA A 309 -23.10 -15.06 -11.82
CA ALA A 309 -22.30 -16.27 -11.65
C ALA A 309 -20.79 -15.97 -11.53
N VAL A 310 -20.39 -15.32 -10.45
CA VAL A 310 -18.98 -15.16 -10.09
C VAL A 310 -18.53 -16.30 -9.17
N PRO A 311 -17.27 -16.76 -9.24
CA PRO A 311 -16.80 -17.88 -8.44
C PRO A 311 -16.76 -17.56 -6.94
N GLU A 312 -16.91 -18.60 -6.10
CA GLU A 312 -16.74 -18.51 -4.63
C GLU A 312 -15.25 -18.40 -4.26
N ARG A 313 -14.66 -17.28 -4.68
CA ARG A 313 -13.24 -16.93 -4.49
C ARG A 313 -13.13 -15.47 -4.04
N SER A 314 -12.00 -15.09 -3.45
CA SER A 314 -11.80 -13.69 -3.03
C SER A 314 -11.35 -12.79 -4.18
N GLY A 315 -10.89 -13.34 -5.29
CA GLY A 315 -10.45 -12.59 -6.45
C GLY A 315 -9.47 -13.35 -7.34
N VAL A 316 -8.92 -12.66 -8.31
CA VAL A 316 -7.95 -13.17 -9.28
C VAL A 316 -6.79 -12.18 -9.38
N LEU A 317 -5.56 -12.67 -9.29
CA LEU A 317 -4.35 -11.95 -9.64
C LEU A 317 -3.97 -12.32 -11.08
N VAL A 318 -3.46 -11.38 -11.85
CA VAL A 318 -3.12 -11.61 -13.26
C VAL A 318 -1.60 -11.75 -13.41
N ALA A 319 -1.15 -12.85 -13.97
CA ALA A 319 0.26 -13.09 -14.27
C ALA A 319 0.79 -12.10 -15.31
N THR A 320 2.07 -11.80 -15.24
CA THR A 320 2.72 -10.91 -16.20
C THR A 320 2.76 -11.56 -17.58
N GLY A 321 2.34 -10.81 -18.61
CA GLY A 321 2.30 -11.28 -20.00
C GLY A 321 0.95 -11.85 -20.43
N GLU A 322 -0.04 -11.91 -19.57
CA GLU A 322 -1.41 -12.30 -19.96
C GLU A 322 -2.11 -11.16 -20.73
N PRO A 323 -2.98 -11.48 -21.69
CA PRO A 323 -3.68 -10.50 -22.52
C PRO A 323 -4.89 -9.87 -21.81
N LEU A 324 -4.68 -9.42 -20.57
CA LEU A 324 -5.67 -8.74 -19.74
C LEU A 324 -5.17 -7.33 -19.39
N HIS A 325 -6.10 -6.40 -19.25
CA HIS A 325 -5.79 -5.02 -18.86
C HIS A 325 -5.70 -4.87 -17.34
N ALA A 326 -6.57 -5.55 -16.59
CA ALA A 326 -6.55 -5.54 -15.15
C ALA A 326 -5.36 -6.36 -14.60
N LYS A 327 -4.69 -5.83 -13.58
CA LYS A 327 -3.66 -6.58 -12.84
C LYS A 327 -4.26 -7.47 -11.75
N ALA A 328 -5.49 -7.16 -11.32
CA ALA A 328 -6.22 -7.93 -10.31
C ALA A 328 -7.72 -7.65 -10.39
N ILE A 329 -8.51 -8.67 -10.10
CA ILE A 329 -9.96 -8.61 -9.92
C ILE A 329 -10.25 -9.03 -8.48
N THR A 330 -10.88 -8.18 -7.68
CA THR A 330 -11.33 -8.51 -6.33
C THR A 330 -12.83 -8.75 -6.35
N LEU A 331 -13.26 -9.91 -5.87
CA LEU A 331 -14.66 -10.26 -5.64
C LEU A 331 -15.03 -9.82 -4.23
N SER A 332 -15.32 -8.53 -4.06
CA SER A 332 -15.41 -7.88 -2.74
C SER A 332 -16.54 -8.46 -1.90
N SER A 333 -17.70 -8.76 -2.49
CA SER A 333 -18.80 -9.42 -1.76
C SER A 333 -18.37 -10.79 -1.22
N ARG A 334 -17.66 -11.60 -2.01
CA ARG A 334 -17.17 -12.93 -1.63
C ARG A 334 -16.04 -12.86 -0.61
N LYS A 335 -15.13 -11.94 -0.80
CA LYS A 335 -13.96 -11.74 0.07
C LYS A 335 -14.35 -11.39 1.51
N TRP A 336 -15.37 -10.53 1.65
CA TRP A 336 -15.79 -9.99 2.95
C TRP A 336 -17.09 -10.60 3.48
N GLY A 337 -17.70 -11.54 2.75
CA GLY A 337 -18.95 -12.19 3.17
C GLY A 337 -20.15 -11.24 3.15
N ARG A 338 -20.08 -10.15 2.40
CA ARG A 338 -21.19 -9.20 2.26
C ARG A 338 -22.20 -9.75 1.28
N ARG A 339 -23.39 -10.05 1.77
CA ARG A 339 -24.54 -10.51 0.96
C ARG A 339 -25.56 -9.38 0.92
N GLY A 340 -25.36 -8.46 -0.02
CA GLY A 340 -26.29 -7.36 -0.30
C GLY A 340 -27.19 -7.64 -1.49
N GLU A 341 -27.84 -6.59 -1.97
CA GLU A 341 -28.72 -6.63 -3.15
C GLU A 341 -27.93 -6.67 -4.48
N VAL A 342 -26.60 -6.49 -4.43
CA VAL A 342 -25.71 -6.51 -5.59
C VAL A 342 -24.44 -7.30 -5.29
N GLU A 343 -23.80 -7.79 -6.34
CA GLU A 343 -22.47 -8.40 -6.26
C GLU A 343 -21.40 -7.32 -6.54
N LEU A 344 -20.57 -7.02 -5.54
CA LEU A 344 -19.55 -5.98 -5.63
C LEU A 344 -18.21 -6.54 -6.08
N LEU A 345 -17.63 -5.92 -7.10
CA LEU A 345 -16.32 -6.26 -7.64
C LEU A 345 -15.45 -5.01 -7.78
N ARG A 346 -14.14 -5.23 -7.78
CA ARG A 346 -13.15 -4.21 -8.10
C ARG A 346 -12.12 -4.76 -9.08
N LEU A 347 -11.87 -4.04 -10.16
CA LEU A 347 -10.78 -4.32 -11.10
C LEU A 347 -9.72 -3.22 -10.94
N SER A 348 -8.47 -3.62 -10.80
CA SER A 348 -7.34 -2.69 -10.62
C SER A 348 -6.48 -2.67 -11.87
N PHE A 349 -6.22 -1.48 -12.41
CA PHE A 349 -5.46 -1.22 -13.63
C PHE A 349 -4.20 -0.42 -13.33
N GLY A 350 -3.20 -0.54 -14.18
CA GLY A 350 -1.95 0.19 -14.09
C GLY A 350 -0.93 -0.47 -13.15
N ARG A 351 0.27 -0.64 -13.67
CA ARG A 351 1.50 -1.01 -12.96
C ARG A 351 2.50 0.15 -13.08
N PHE A 352 3.63 0.06 -12.42
CA PHE A 352 4.70 1.04 -12.60
C PHE A 352 5.09 1.16 -14.09
N ALA A 353 5.18 2.40 -14.58
CA ALA A 353 5.38 2.76 -15.98
C ALA A 353 4.23 2.43 -16.95
N ASP A 354 3.11 1.88 -16.48
CA ASP A 354 1.93 1.62 -17.30
C ASP A 354 0.98 2.83 -17.29
N PRO A 355 0.62 3.40 -18.46
CA PRO A 355 -0.24 4.57 -18.54
C PRO A 355 -1.75 4.25 -18.41
N ALA A 356 -2.16 3.04 -18.08
CA ALA A 356 -3.57 2.62 -18.03
C ALA A 356 -4.49 3.57 -17.23
N HIS A 357 -3.94 4.21 -16.16
CA HIS A 357 -4.68 5.20 -15.37
C HIS A 357 -5.09 6.45 -16.16
N ARG A 358 -4.52 6.69 -17.35
CA ARG A 358 -4.85 7.83 -18.23
C ARG A 358 -5.96 7.52 -19.22
N ALA A 359 -6.38 6.27 -19.34
CA ALA A 359 -7.49 5.87 -20.20
C ALA A 359 -8.79 6.56 -19.77
N SER A 360 -9.72 6.79 -20.69
CA SER A 360 -11.04 7.33 -20.37
C SER A 360 -11.84 6.38 -19.49
N ASP A 361 -12.88 6.88 -18.83
CA ASP A 361 -13.76 6.04 -18.03
C ASP A 361 -14.42 4.95 -18.88
N ASP A 362 -14.92 5.30 -20.06
CA ASP A 362 -15.51 4.33 -21.01
C ASP A 362 -14.52 3.24 -21.41
N THR A 363 -13.26 3.60 -21.64
CA THR A 363 -12.21 2.62 -21.97
C THR A 363 -11.95 1.69 -20.80
N LEU A 364 -11.84 2.21 -19.57
CA LEU A 364 -11.61 1.40 -18.38
C LEU A 364 -12.79 0.47 -18.09
N LEU A 365 -14.02 0.94 -18.31
CA LEU A 365 -15.24 0.13 -18.19
C LEU A 365 -15.29 -0.97 -19.24
N ALA A 366 -14.95 -0.66 -20.49
CA ALA A 366 -14.87 -1.64 -21.57
C ALA A 366 -13.80 -2.72 -21.30
N TRP A 367 -12.63 -2.32 -20.80
CA TRP A 367 -11.59 -3.25 -20.36
C TRP A 367 -12.07 -4.13 -19.21
N ALA A 368 -12.75 -3.55 -18.23
CA ALA A 368 -13.29 -4.32 -17.10
C ALA A 368 -14.29 -5.39 -17.57
N ALA A 369 -15.22 -5.04 -18.47
CA ALA A 369 -16.18 -5.98 -19.03
C ALA A 369 -15.51 -7.09 -19.86
N GLY A 370 -14.52 -6.73 -20.70
CA GLY A 370 -13.75 -7.68 -21.50
C GLY A 370 -12.94 -8.66 -20.65
N ASP A 371 -12.29 -8.16 -19.59
CA ASP A 371 -11.51 -8.99 -18.67
C ASP A 371 -12.40 -9.94 -17.86
N LEU A 372 -13.60 -9.49 -17.43
CA LEU A 372 -14.58 -10.37 -16.76
C LEU A 372 -15.09 -11.47 -17.70
N ALA A 373 -15.37 -11.13 -18.96
CA ALA A 373 -15.76 -12.11 -19.96
C ALA A 373 -14.64 -13.14 -20.22
N THR A 374 -13.40 -12.68 -20.32
CA THR A 374 -12.24 -13.56 -20.55
C THR A 374 -11.95 -14.47 -19.36
N VAL A 375 -11.98 -13.92 -18.14
CA VAL A 375 -11.57 -14.65 -16.94
C VAL A 375 -12.65 -15.57 -16.40
N PHE A 376 -13.92 -15.14 -16.45
CA PHE A 376 -15.04 -15.87 -15.85
C PHE A 376 -16.07 -16.39 -16.87
N GLY A 377 -15.95 -16.02 -18.15
CA GLY A 377 -16.94 -16.37 -19.18
C GLY A 377 -18.29 -15.67 -18.98
N ILE A 378 -18.32 -14.52 -18.29
CA ILE A 378 -19.55 -13.79 -17.98
C ILE A 378 -19.62 -12.50 -18.77
N THR A 379 -20.77 -12.25 -19.39
CA THR A 379 -21.12 -10.94 -19.95
C THR A 379 -22.16 -10.32 -19.05
N VAL A 380 -21.84 -9.17 -18.46
CA VAL A 380 -22.72 -8.49 -17.50
C VAL A 380 -22.86 -7.02 -17.83
N GLU A 381 -24.05 -6.50 -17.61
CA GLU A 381 -24.28 -5.07 -17.53
C GLU A 381 -24.31 -4.69 -16.05
N PRO A 382 -23.37 -3.87 -15.56
CA PRO A 382 -23.39 -3.45 -14.17
C PRO A 382 -24.60 -2.54 -13.89
N VAL A 383 -25.23 -2.70 -12.74
CA VAL A 383 -26.31 -1.79 -12.27
C VAL A 383 -25.76 -0.44 -11.85
N ASP A 384 -24.48 -0.40 -11.46
CA ASP A 384 -23.74 0.83 -11.18
C ASP A 384 -22.24 0.58 -11.31
N ALA A 385 -21.50 1.63 -11.66
CA ALA A 385 -20.06 1.59 -11.84
C ALA A 385 -19.38 2.90 -11.42
N GLN A 386 -18.21 2.79 -10.80
CA GLN A 386 -17.39 3.94 -10.40
C GLN A 386 -15.97 3.75 -10.89
N VAL A 387 -15.39 4.78 -11.49
CA VAL A 387 -13.98 4.81 -11.89
C VAL A 387 -13.23 5.77 -10.98
N ARG A 388 -12.14 5.30 -10.35
CA ARG A 388 -11.27 6.13 -9.53
C ARG A 388 -9.83 6.01 -9.96
N ARG A 389 -9.15 7.15 -10.07
CA ARG A 389 -7.74 7.24 -10.42
C ARG A 389 -6.93 7.66 -9.21
N TRP A 390 -5.79 7.02 -9.06
CA TRP A 390 -4.85 7.25 -7.97
C TRP A 390 -3.49 7.61 -8.59
N PRO A 391 -3.32 8.87 -9.06
CA PRO A 391 -2.07 9.32 -9.64
C PRO A 391 -0.98 9.35 -8.57
N ASP A 392 0.18 8.77 -8.90
CA ASP A 392 1.38 8.75 -8.06
C ASP A 392 1.16 8.30 -6.60
N ALA A 393 0.13 7.49 -6.36
CA ALA A 393 -0.26 7.09 -5.02
C ALA A 393 0.53 5.89 -4.47
N MET A 394 1.27 5.17 -5.33
CA MET A 394 1.93 3.91 -5.00
C MET A 394 3.45 4.07 -5.10
N PRO A 395 4.15 4.49 -4.04
CA PRO A 395 5.60 4.63 -4.05
C PRO A 395 6.27 3.27 -4.31
N GLN A 396 7.32 3.30 -5.11
CA GLN A 396 8.09 2.12 -5.50
C GLN A 396 9.31 1.98 -4.61
N TYR A 397 9.41 0.88 -3.94
CA TYR A 397 10.50 0.57 -3.00
C TYR A 397 11.60 -0.20 -3.72
N GLY A 398 12.39 0.51 -4.51
CA GLY A 398 13.52 -0.06 -5.23
C GLY A 398 14.66 -0.52 -4.33
N PRO A 399 15.68 -1.17 -4.90
CA PRO A 399 16.91 -1.48 -4.19
C PRO A 399 17.50 -0.25 -3.47
N GLY A 400 17.90 -0.41 -2.19
CA GLY A 400 18.44 0.67 -1.38
C GLY A 400 17.39 1.65 -0.80
N HIS A 401 16.10 1.34 -0.88
CA HIS A 401 15.04 2.22 -0.36
C HIS A 401 15.21 2.56 1.12
N ALA A 402 15.62 1.61 1.95
CA ALA A 402 15.85 1.85 3.38
C ALA A 402 16.94 2.90 3.64
N ASP A 403 18.02 2.88 2.87
CA ASP A 403 19.10 3.87 2.96
C ASP A 403 18.61 5.24 2.52
N LEU A 404 17.78 5.28 1.47
CA LEU A 404 17.14 6.51 0.99
C LEU A 404 16.25 7.15 2.05
N VAL A 405 15.46 6.35 2.76
CA VAL A 405 14.61 6.83 3.87
C VAL A 405 15.46 7.32 5.04
N ALA A 406 16.55 6.62 5.36
CA ALA A 406 17.49 7.06 6.39
C ALA A 406 18.16 8.41 6.03
N GLU A 407 18.58 8.57 4.77
CA GLU A 407 19.13 9.84 4.25
C GLU A 407 18.11 10.98 4.36
N LEU A 408 16.86 10.72 3.99
CA LEU A 408 15.76 11.68 4.08
C LEU A 408 15.57 12.15 5.53
N ARG A 409 15.42 11.21 6.47
CA ARG A 409 15.20 11.53 7.89
C ARG A 409 16.37 12.29 8.49
N ALA A 410 17.60 11.85 8.23
CA ALA A 410 18.80 12.53 8.69
C ALA A 410 18.98 13.96 8.14
N GLY A 411 18.33 14.27 7.02
CA GLY A 411 18.33 15.59 6.41
C GLY A 411 17.31 16.57 6.99
N LEU A 412 16.39 16.13 7.87
CA LEU A 412 15.33 16.97 8.41
C LEU A 412 15.78 17.74 9.65
N PRO A 413 15.37 18.99 9.83
CA PRO A 413 15.56 19.74 11.06
C PRO A 413 14.70 19.20 12.22
N PRO A 414 15.13 19.37 13.51
CA PRO A 414 14.49 18.74 14.69
C PRO A 414 13.03 19.06 14.87
N THR A 415 12.35 19.98 14.39
CA THR A 415 10.92 20.25 14.56
C THR A 415 10.11 20.12 13.26
N LEU A 416 10.71 19.38 12.31
CA LEU A 416 10.09 19.02 11.05
C LEU A 416 10.17 17.50 10.88
N ALA A 417 9.06 16.82 10.98
CA ALA A 417 8.97 15.37 10.83
C ALA A 417 8.18 14.96 9.59
N VAL A 418 8.32 13.71 9.17
CA VAL A 418 7.64 13.16 8.00
C VAL A 418 6.87 11.90 8.36
N ALA A 419 5.71 11.71 7.73
CA ALA A 419 4.92 10.49 7.79
C ALA A 419 4.38 10.19 6.39
N GLY A 420 4.20 8.92 6.06
CA GLY A 420 3.66 8.57 4.74
C GLY A 420 3.96 7.15 4.32
N ASN A 421 3.29 6.74 3.25
CA ASN A 421 3.40 5.42 2.66
C ASN A 421 4.69 5.19 1.84
N PHE A 422 5.57 6.17 1.76
CA PHE A 422 6.86 6.08 1.05
C PHE A 422 8.05 5.81 1.99
N LEU A 423 7.82 5.64 3.29
CA LEU A 423 8.86 5.44 4.31
C LEU A 423 9.11 3.93 4.55
N ASP A 424 8.45 3.36 5.53
CA ASP A 424 8.75 2.02 6.05
C ASP A 424 7.73 0.95 5.62
N GLY A 425 6.86 1.28 4.70
CA GLY A 425 5.84 0.38 4.14
C GLY A 425 4.63 1.11 3.57
N ILE A 426 4.11 0.56 2.48
CA ILE A 426 3.02 1.17 1.71
C ILE A 426 1.64 0.99 2.37
N GLY A 427 1.47 -0.06 3.16
CA GLY A 427 0.18 -0.42 3.75
C GLY A 427 -0.26 0.48 4.90
N VAL A 428 -1.57 0.51 5.16
CA VAL A 428 -2.18 1.32 6.24
C VAL A 428 -1.49 1.10 7.60
N PRO A 429 -1.13 -0.13 8.03
CA PRO A 429 -0.41 -0.33 9.28
C PRO A 429 0.93 0.42 9.34
N ALA A 430 1.69 0.44 8.24
CA ALA A 430 2.96 1.16 8.17
C ALA A 430 2.75 2.68 8.22
N CYS A 431 1.70 3.20 7.58
CA CYS A 431 1.33 4.61 7.65
C CYS A 431 0.98 5.04 9.08
N VAL A 432 0.24 4.20 9.81
CA VAL A 432 -0.10 4.42 11.23
C VAL A 432 1.15 4.42 12.10
N ALA A 433 2.06 3.45 11.90
CA ALA A 433 3.34 3.38 12.62
C ALA A 433 4.22 4.60 12.34
N ALA A 434 4.39 4.99 11.07
CA ALA A 434 5.18 6.15 10.68
C ALA A 434 4.64 7.46 11.28
N ALA A 435 3.32 7.61 11.35
CA ALA A 435 2.68 8.76 12.00
C ALA A 435 2.98 8.81 13.50
N GLY A 436 2.89 7.67 14.19
CA GLY A 436 3.25 7.56 15.61
C GLY A 436 4.72 7.91 15.87
N ALA A 437 5.63 7.42 15.03
CA ALA A 437 7.06 7.70 15.12
C ALA A 437 7.36 9.20 14.90
N ALA A 438 6.74 9.84 13.90
CA ALA A 438 6.89 11.27 13.64
C ALA A 438 6.45 12.13 14.83
N VAL A 439 5.34 11.77 15.49
CA VAL A 439 4.86 12.46 16.67
C VAL A 439 5.81 12.28 17.85
N ALA A 440 6.28 11.05 18.11
CA ALA A 440 7.23 10.78 19.18
C ALA A 440 8.52 11.57 19.03
N GLU A 441 9.05 11.66 17.81
CA GLU A 441 10.23 12.45 17.46
C GLU A 441 10.04 13.93 17.80
N LEU A 442 8.91 14.54 17.35
CA LEU A 442 8.64 15.96 17.60
C LEU A 442 8.42 16.28 19.06
N VAL A 443 7.71 15.44 19.82
CA VAL A 443 7.44 15.65 21.23
C VAL A 443 8.73 15.52 22.03
N SER A 444 9.60 14.55 21.72
CA SER A 444 10.92 14.40 22.34
C SER A 444 11.82 15.61 22.09
N ALA A 445 11.83 16.14 20.88
CA ALA A 445 12.59 17.34 20.51
C ALA A 445 12.06 18.62 21.21
N ALA A 446 10.78 18.68 21.55
CA ALA A 446 10.19 19.80 22.28
C ALA A 446 10.54 19.79 23.79
N VAL A 447 10.68 18.60 24.39
CA VAL A 447 11.06 18.43 25.81
C VAL A 447 12.56 18.71 26.03
N ALA A 448 13.39 18.51 25.01
CA ALA A 448 14.84 18.73 25.09
C ALA A 448 15.26 20.22 24.95
N ARG A 449 14.32 21.15 24.79
CA ARG A 449 14.53 22.60 24.73
C ARG A 449 14.09 23.30 26.01
#